data_ed99ccff785d2edaa5a2c865191d068f
#
_entry.id   ed99ccff785d2edaa5a2c865191d068f
#
_cell.length_a   1.000
_cell.length_b   1.000
_cell.length_c   1.000
_cell.angle_alpha   90.00
_cell.angle_beta   90.00
_cell.angle_gamma   90.00
#
_symmetry.space_group_name_H-M   'P 1'
#
loop_
_entity.id
_entity.type
_entity.pdbx_description
1 polymer ?
#
loop_
_entity_poly.entity_id
_entity_poly.type
_entity_poly.pdbx_seq_one_letter_code
_entity_poly.pdbx_strand_id
1 'polypeptide(L)'
;MPAMLKGWIDRVWNYGLTYGPSQHNIQKGAMLILAEHTEAQLNKRNYYESIKTSLDVGIFNYNDIHDTDLVVLGGTSLGREHCSQLIKTSYDKGLSLIHI
;
A
#
# COMPACT_ATOMS: atom_id res chain seq x y z
N MET A 1 -6.31 1.44 -8.56
CA MET A 1 -4.99 0.79 -8.74
C MET A 1 -4.63 0.77 -10.21
N PRO A 2 -3.39 1.06 -10.59
CA PRO A 2 -3.01 1.00 -12.00
C PRO A 2 -3.17 -0.40 -12.57
N ALA A 3 -3.64 -0.48 -13.82
CA ALA A 3 -3.91 -1.77 -14.47
C ALA A 3 -2.65 -2.63 -14.61
N MET A 4 -1.50 -2.02 -14.84
CA MET A 4 -0.23 -2.76 -14.94
C MET A 4 0.14 -3.43 -13.63
N LEU A 5 -0.02 -2.73 -12.51
CA LEU A 5 0.26 -3.30 -11.18
C LEU A 5 -0.71 -4.42 -10.85
N LYS A 6 -2.01 -4.19 -11.05
CA LYS A 6 -3.03 -5.21 -10.78
C LYS A 6 -2.85 -6.44 -11.64
N GLY A 7 -2.51 -6.25 -12.91
CA GLY A 7 -2.22 -7.36 -13.83
C GLY A 7 -1.00 -8.17 -13.41
N TRP A 8 0.04 -7.50 -12.91
CA TRP A 8 1.20 -8.20 -12.37
C TRP A 8 0.83 -9.02 -11.13
N ILE A 9 0.07 -8.45 -10.21
CA ILE A 9 -0.40 -9.18 -9.01
C ILE A 9 -1.25 -10.38 -9.43
N ASP A 10 -2.19 -10.20 -10.35
CA ASP A 10 -3.09 -11.26 -10.78
C ASP A 10 -2.37 -12.43 -11.48
N ARG A 11 -1.25 -12.15 -12.14
CA ARG A 11 -0.52 -13.16 -12.92
C ARG A 11 0.62 -13.82 -12.17
N VAL A 12 1.26 -13.08 -11.27
CA VAL A 12 2.47 -13.54 -10.56
C VAL A 12 2.14 -14.07 -9.18
N TRP A 13 1.22 -13.43 -8.47
CA TRP A 13 0.84 -13.82 -7.12
C TRP A 13 -0.26 -14.88 -7.17
N ASN A 14 0.14 -16.12 -7.33
CA ASN A 14 -0.77 -17.23 -7.57
C ASN A 14 -0.70 -18.28 -6.47
N TYR A 15 -1.76 -19.09 -6.38
CA TYR A 15 -1.81 -20.24 -5.51
C TYR A 15 -0.63 -21.17 -5.78
N GLY A 16 0.03 -21.61 -4.72
CA GLY A 16 1.21 -22.44 -4.82
C GLY A 16 2.52 -21.70 -4.99
N LEU A 17 2.47 -20.37 -5.25
CA LEU A 17 3.67 -19.53 -5.37
C LEU A 17 3.75 -18.49 -4.24
N THR A 18 2.67 -17.76 -4.01
CA THR A 18 2.64 -16.70 -2.98
C THR A 18 1.68 -17.03 -1.84
N TYR A 19 0.78 -17.97 -2.03
CA TYR A 19 -0.10 -18.46 -0.97
C TYR A 19 -0.40 -19.94 -1.19
N GLY A 20 -0.98 -20.61 -0.19
CA GLY A 20 -1.27 -22.02 -0.26
C GLY A 20 -0.08 -22.88 0.17
N PRO A 21 0.23 -23.99 -0.54
CA PRO A 21 1.22 -24.95 -0.09
C PRO A 21 2.67 -24.47 -0.18
N SER A 22 2.98 -23.50 -1.04
CA SER A 22 4.32 -22.92 -1.13
C SER A 22 4.38 -21.59 -0.41
N GLN A 23 5.55 -21.28 0.14
CA GLN A 23 5.78 -20.02 0.84
C GLN A 23 6.89 -19.23 0.16
N HIS A 24 6.71 -17.91 0.12
CA HIS A 24 7.75 -16.98 -0.28
C HIS A 24 8.50 -16.48 0.97
N ASN A 25 9.57 -15.71 0.75
CA ASN A 25 10.39 -15.17 1.82
C ASN A 25 10.10 -13.70 2.16
N ILE A 26 9.01 -13.14 1.66
CA ILE A 26 8.64 -11.75 1.91
C ILE A 26 8.06 -11.64 3.32
N GLN A 27 8.70 -10.84 4.16
CA GLN A 27 8.29 -10.68 5.56
C GLN A 27 7.53 -9.39 5.80
N LYS A 28 7.80 -8.35 5.02
CA LYS A 28 7.20 -7.02 5.19
C LYS A 28 6.68 -6.50 3.87
N GLY A 29 5.61 -5.74 3.94
CA GLY A 29 5.05 -5.06 2.78
C GLY A 29 4.55 -3.69 3.16
N ALA A 30 4.65 -2.75 2.25
CA ALA A 30 4.06 -1.43 2.41
C ALA A 30 3.44 -1.00 1.09
N MET A 31 2.33 -0.29 1.19
CA MET A 31 1.66 0.28 0.04
C MET A 31 1.52 1.78 0.26
N LEU A 32 2.08 2.55 -0.65
CA LEU A 32 1.99 4.00 -0.65
C LEU A 32 1.01 4.42 -1.73
N ILE A 33 -0.06 5.09 -1.35
CA ILE A 33 -1.13 5.48 -2.26
C ILE A 33 -1.15 6.99 -2.40
N LEU A 34 -0.98 7.47 -3.61
CA LEU A 34 -1.10 8.88 -3.92
C LEU A 34 -2.56 9.21 -4.21
N ALA A 35 -3.09 10.23 -3.55
CA ALA A 35 -4.45 10.66 -3.75
C ALA A 35 -4.55 12.18 -3.77
N GLU A 36 -5.40 12.70 -4.63
CA GLU A 36 -5.65 14.14 -4.68
C GLU A 36 -6.43 14.61 -3.45
N HIS A 37 -7.39 13.83 -2.99
CA HIS A 37 -8.17 14.13 -1.80
C HIS A 37 -7.31 14.04 -0.53
N THR A 38 -7.63 14.90 0.44
CA THR A 38 -6.99 14.83 1.75
C THR A 38 -7.44 13.58 2.52
N GLU A 39 -6.68 13.21 3.54
CA GLU A 39 -7.04 12.07 4.39
C GLU A 39 -8.43 12.25 5.01
N ALA A 40 -8.77 13.46 5.45
CA ALA A 40 -10.09 13.75 6.00
C ALA A 40 -11.20 13.51 4.98
N GLN A 41 -10.99 13.90 3.72
CA GLN A 41 -11.96 13.68 2.65
C GLN A 41 -12.14 12.20 2.34
N LEU A 42 -11.07 11.42 2.38
CA LEU A 42 -11.11 9.99 2.17
C LEU A 42 -11.86 9.28 3.31
N ASN A 43 -11.60 9.69 4.55
CA ASN A 43 -12.26 9.10 5.72
C ASN A 43 -13.76 9.40 5.74
N LYS A 44 -14.17 10.58 5.28
CA LYS A 44 -15.58 10.98 5.25
C LYS A 44 -16.47 10.00 4.47
N ARG A 45 -15.93 9.36 3.44
CA ARG A 45 -16.68 8.41 2.59
C ARG A 45 -16.25 6.96 2.78
N ASN A 46 -15.49 6.68 3.83
CA ASN A 46 -14.92 5.35 4.09
C ASN A 46 -14.03 4.83 2.96
N TYR A 47 -13.47 5.70 2.15
CA TYR A 47 -12.57 5.28 1.07
C TYR A 47 -11.29 4.66 1.63
N TYR A 48 -10.76 5.23 2.72
CA TYR A 48 -9.57 4.69 3.36
C TYR A 48 -9.78 3.25 3.80
N GLU A 49 -10.89 2.97 4.50
CA GLU A 49 -11.18 1.62 4.98
C GLU A 49 -11.40 0.64 3.84
N SER A 50 -12.04 1.08 2.76
CA SER A 50 -12.24 0.24 1.57
C SER A 50 -10.91 -0.10 0.90
N ILE A 51 -10.02 0.87 0.78
CA ILE A 51 -8.68 0.67 0.21
C ILE A 51 -7.90 -0.32 1.09
N LYS A 52 -7.91 -0.11 2.39
CA LYS A 52 -7.22 -0.98 3.34
C LYS A 52 -7.70 -2.42 3.25
N THR A 53 -9.00 -2.62 3.22
CA THR A 53 -9.58 -3.96 3.13
C THR A 53 -9.20 -4.63 1.81
N SER A 54 -9.29 -3.91 0.70
CA SER A 54 -9.01 -4.48 -0.63
C SER A 54 -7.54 -4.79 -0.83
N LEU A 55 -6.65 -3.90 -0.41
CA LEU A 55 -5.23 -3.97 -0.76
C LEU A 55 -4.39 -4.60 0.33
N ASP A 56 -4.56 -4.17 1.59
CA ASP A 56 -3.77 -4.70 2.68
C ASP A 56 -4.25 -6.10 3.07
N VAL A 57 -5.50 -6.23 3.43
CA VAL A 57 -6.06 -7.52 3.83
C VAL A 57 -6.23 -8.44 2.63
N GLY A 58 -6.79 -7.94 1.54
CA GLY A 58 -7.12 -8.75 0.36
C GLY A 58 -5.94 -9.19 -0.48
N ILE A 59 -4.82 -8.48 -0.44
CA ILE A 59 -3.62 -8.83 -1.21
C ILE A 59 -2.50 -9.29 -0.30
N PHE A 60 -2.01 -8.41 0.57
CA PHE A 60 -0.86 -8.76 1.40
C PHE A 60 -1.15 -9.90 2.37
N ASN A 61 -2.16 -9.76 3.20
CA ASN A 61 -2.45 -10.77 4.21
C ASN A 61 -2.88 -12.10 3.58
N TYR A 62 -3.61 -12.04 2.48
CA TYR A 62 -4.00 -13.26 1.76
C TYR A 62 -2.78 -14.01 1.21
N ASN A 63 -1.70 -13.30 0.90
CA ASN A 63 -0.45 -13.88 0.43
C ASN A 63 0.58 -14.06 1.55
N ASP A 64 0.13 -14.18 2.79
CA ASP A 64 0.98 -14.43 3.96
C ASP A 64 2.00 -13.32 4.25
N ILE A 65 1.68 -12.08 3.91
CA ILE A 65 2.46 -10.92 4.30
C ILE A 65 1.65 -10.16 5.34
N HIS A 66 2.00 -10.31 6.63
CA HIS A 66 1.21 -9.77 7.74
C HIS A 66 1.85 -8.56 8.42
N ASP A 67 3.15 -8.37 8.28
CA ASP A 67 3.83 -7.16 8.75
C ASP A 67 3.73 -6.10 7.66
N THR A 68 2.58 -5.44 7.59
CA THR A 68 2.24 -4.57 6.47
C THR A 68 1.81 -3.20 6.95
N ASP A 69 1.93 -2.23 6.05
CA ASP A 69 1.48 -0.88 6.30
C ASP A 69 0.87 -0.29 5.04
N LEU A 70 -0.18 0.48 5.23
CA LEU A 70 -0.84 1.22 4.17
C LEU A 70 -0.75 2.71 4.49
N VAL A 71 -0.07 3.46 3.66
CA VAL A 71 0.08 4.89 3.81
C VAL A 71 -0.58 5.60 2.64
N VAL A 72 -1.55 6.44 2.93
CA VAL A 72 -2.20 7.29 1.92
C VAL A 72 -1.56 8.66 1.94
N LEU A 73 -0.94 9.02 0.84
CA LEU A 73 -0.33 10.33 0.65
C LEU A 73 -1.35 11.23 -0.03
N GLY A 74 -2.23 11.82 0.77
CA GLY A 74 -3.35 12.60 0.28
C GLY A 74 -3.00 14.06 0.03
N GLY A 75 -3.88 14.74 -0.72
CA GLY A 75 -3.74 16.15 -0.96
C GLY A 75 -2.62 16.52 -1.92
N THR A 76 -2.38 15.70 -2.94
CA THR A 76 -1.27 15.94 -3.88
C THR A 76 -1.40 17.25 -4.66
N SER A 77 -2.59 17.86 -4.69
CA SER A 77 -2.83 19.14 -5.35
C SER A 77 -2.67 20.36 -4.42
N LEU A 78 -2.30 20.17 -3.15
CA LEU A 78 -2.23 21.26 -2.16
C LEU A 78 -0.98 22.14 -2.27
N GLY A 79 -0.09 21.87 -3.21
CA GLY A 79 1.05 22.72 -3.49
C GLY A 79 2.39 22.08 -3.15
N ARG A 80 3.46 22.83 -3.45
CA ARG A 80 4.83 22.32 -3.38
C ARG A 80 5.25 21.96 -1.95
N GLU A 81 4.91 22.79 -0.98
CA GLU A 81 5.29 22.54 0.40
C GLU A 81 4.67 21.24 0.95
N HIS A 82 3.37 21.07 0.68
CA HIS A 82 2.68 19.84 1.06
C HIS A 82 3.29 18.62 0.38
N CYS A 83 3.59 18.71 -0.91
CA CYS A 83 4.23 17.63 -1.65
C CYS A 83 5.62 17.30 -1.11
N SER A 84 6.37 18.30 -0.65
CA SER A 84 7.67 18.06 -0.01
C SER A 84 7.52 17.26 1.28
N GLN A 85 6.47 17.49 2.04
CA GLN A 85 6.16 16.72 3.23
C GLN A 85 5.78 15.27 2.88
N LEU A 86 5.04 15.07 1.80
CA LEU A 86 4.68 13.73 1.32
C LEU A 86 5.93 12.95 0.90
N ILE A 87 6.87 13.61 0.22
CA ILE A 87 8.13 12.99 -0.16
C ILE A 87 8.92 12.56 1.07
N LYS A 88 8.99 13.41 2.08
CA LYS A 88 9.65 13.07 3.34
C LYS A 88 9.00 11.88 4.03
N THR A 89 7.68 11.86 4.07
CA THR A 89 6.93 10.74 4.65
C THR A 89 7.26 9.44 3.94
N SER A 90 7.33 9.47 2.61
CA SER A 90 7.69 8.29 1.81
C SER A 90 9.10 7.81 2.11
N TYR A 91 10.04 8.74 2.22
CA TYR A 91 11.43 8.42 2.56
C TYR A 91 11.54 7.77 3.94
N ASP A 92 10.90 8.38 4.94
CA ASP A 92 10.92 7.86 6.31
C ASP A 92 10.28 6.46 6.37
N LYS A 93 9.23 6.23 5.61
CA LYS A 93 8.58 4.93 5.52
C LYS A 93 9.51 3.87 4.93
N GLY A 94 10.22 4.23 3.87
CA GLY A 94 11.22 3.34 3.27
C GLY A 94 12.30 2.95 4.26
N LEU A 95 12.80 3.92 5.02
CA LEU A 95 13.80 3.65 6.07
C LEU A 95 13.24 2.71 7.15
N SER A 96 11.99 2.86 7.54
CA SER A 96 11.38 2.03 8.57
C SER A 96 11.28 0.56 8.16
N LEU A 97 11.22 0.27 6.86
CA LEU A 97 11.20 -1.10 6.34
C LEU A 97 12.58 -1.76 6.38
N ILE A 98 13.64 -0.97 6.32
CA ILE A 98 15.02 -1.48 6.37
C ILE A 98 15.45 -1.77 7.80
N HIS A 99 15.04 -0.92 8.74
CA HIS A 99 15.37 -1.07 10.16
C HIS A 99 14.41 -2.06 10.80
N ILE A 100 14.85 -3.25 10.95
CA ILE A 100 14.10 -4.35 11.56
C ILE A 100 14.38 -4.40 13.07
#